data_43151c588e4e0459fda9b18891793645
#
_entry.id   43151c588e4e0459fda9b18891793645
#
_cell.length_a   1.000
_cell.length_b   1.000
_cell.length_c   1.000
_cell.angle_alpha   90.00
_cell.angle_beta   90.00
_cell.angle_gamma   90.00
#
_symmetry.space_group_name_H-M   'P 1'
#
loop_
_entity.id
_entity.type
_entity.pdbx_description
1 polymer ?
#
loop_
_entity_poly.entity_id
_entity_poly.type
_entity_poly.pdbx_seq_one_letter_code
_entity_poly.pdbx_strand_id
1 'polypeptide(L)'
;MEKPTIILATSNGVGMGHLARASAIAYSLKEIANPIIVSMAGGIAEVPDFMGIRCEYIPGKDRMWMSRDKWDSYLRDRLLALVDETGARVLSFDGVVPYPGVIAAKFGHPKLSLVWVRRGLWQKKPQRFVLGLQSKMMDHIVEPGDIARAYDFGPTAQRKDATLTSPVSLFDKSTAFSRDEARKIMGLDLNRPAVLVQLGTGESDVNEKMTAALSGLLGWKDLQVILTKQPLDKNGKSLAPEGLDIRVVRYFPLAKVLHAFDASVCATGYNGVHELLPAEVPTVFVSNIRGTDDQDARAKWCHDFGFALRADQADLADITAKIRQLQDPEVRARLSAKCKELPDTTGGAEIAKILYELATAKEPVRPSRITFIRLNIQEHLNRGLRHVAYLGLRRLALVYRKLRPHLVVQVTREEPPIWGDQMTAKELHPLIKGDKRFEHLITGASENYKKRRAEIAESAYGQKVEVLRKK
;
A
#
# COMPACT_ATOMS: atom_id res chain seq x y z
N MET A 1 10.32 5.98 31.77
CA MET A 1 11.13 6.06 30.53
C MET A 1 10.23 6.58 29.43
N GLU A 2 10.73 7.47 28.60
CA GLU A 2 10.01 7.96 27.42
C GLU A 2 9.80 6.82 26.43
N LYS A 3 8.60 6.75 25.81
CA LYS A 3 8.28 5.71 24.83
C LYS A 3 9.17 5.89 23.59
N PRO A 4 9.85 4.85 23.09
CA PRO A 4 10.67 4.99 21.88
C PRO A 4 9.80 5.29 20.65
N THR A 5 10.34 6.10 19.75
CA THR A 5 9.67 6.33 18.45
C THR A 5 10.08 5.27 17.45
N ILE A 6 9.07 4.75 16.71
CA ILE A 6 9.23 3.72 15.69
C ILE A 6 8.55 4.19 14.41
N ILE A 7 9.30 4.23 13.30
CA ILE A 7 8.79 4.63 11.98
C ILE A 7 8.37 3.37 11.20
N LEU A 8 7.13 3.38 10.70
CA LEU A 8 6.56 2.33 9.86
C LEU A 8 6.33 2.88 8.45
N ALA A 9 7.30 2.66 7.57
CA ALA A 9 7.21 3.08 6.18
C ALA A 9 6.52 2.02 5.33
N THR A 10 5.67 2.42 4.39
CA THR A 10 4.98 1.51 3.46
C THR A 10 5.36 1.79 2.02
N SER A 11 5.29 0.76 1.18
CA SER A 11 5.51 0.93 -0.25
C SER A 11 4.32 1.58 -0.95
N ASN A 12 4.58 2.08 -2.18
CA ASN A 12 3.53 2.49 -3.09
C ASN A 12 2.81 1.25 -3.64
N GLY A 13 1.71 0.87 -3.02
CA GLY A 13 0.82 -0.19 -3.50
C GLY A 13 -0.33 0.37 -4.33
N VAL A 14 -0.92 -0.46 -5.20
CA VAL A 14 -2.13 -0.12 -5.97
C VAL A 14 -3.35 0.06 -5.05
N GLY A 15 -3.26 -0.39 -3.81
CA GLY A 15 -4.33 -0.29 -2.80
C GLY A 15 -3.78 -0.05 -1.41
N MET A 16 -4.66 -0.01 -0.43
CA MET A 16 -4.34 0.29 0.98
C MET A 16 -3.71 -0.89 1.74
N GLY A 17 -3.40 -2.02 1.11
CA GLY A 17 -2.98 -3.25 1.80
C GLY A 17 -1.75 -3.10 2.70
N HIS A 18 -0.72 -2.40 2.22
CA HIS A 18 0.49 -2.12 3.02
C HIS A 18 0.19 -1.14 4.16
N LEU A 19 -0.62 -0.10 3.88
CA LEU A 19 -1.02 0.88 4.89
C LEU A 19 -1.88 0.23 5.99
N ALA A 20 -2.86 -0.60 5.65
CA ALA A 20 -3.71 -1.29 6.61
C ALA A 20 -2.88 -2.21 7.53
N ARG A 21 -1.91 -2.95 6.97
CA ARG A 21 -1.03 -3.80 7.79
C ARG A 21 -0.11 -2.97 8.69
N ALA A 22 0.49 -1.89 8.18
CA ALA A 22 1.27 -0.97 8.99
C ALA A 22 0.41 -0.33 10.09
N SER A 23 -0.85 -0.01 9.81
CA SER A 23 -1.80 0.53 10.78
C SER A 23 -2.12 -0.48 11.90
N ALA A 24 -2.27 -1.76 11.58
CA ALA A 24 -2.49 -2.81 12.57
C ALA A 24 -1.28 -2.96 13.51
N ILE A 25 -0.07 -2.95 12.96
CA ILE A 25 1.18 -2.99 13.75
C ILE A 25 1.31 -1.72 14.61
N ALA A 26 1.05 -0.54 14.03
CA ALA A 26 1.13 0.73 14.72
C ALA A 26 0.10 0.82 15.86
N TYR A 27 -1.10 0.29 15.66
CA TYR A 27 -2.13 0.21 16.70
C TYR A 27 -1.64 -0.60 17.91
N SER A 28 -1.02 -1.76 17.66
CA SER A 28 -0.43 -2.58 18.72
C SER A 28 0.77 -1.92 19.40
N LEU A 29 1.46 -0.99 18.74
CA LEU A 29 2.59 -0.25 19.30
C LEU A 29 2.17 0.90 20.25
N LYS A 30 0.98 1.47 20.11
CA LYS A 30 0.57 2.73 20.81
C LYS A 30 0.79 2.69 22.32
N GLU A 31 0.59 1.53 22.92
CA GLU A 31 0.72 1.39 24.39
C GLU A 31 2.18 1.39 24.85
N ILE A 32 3.12 0.95 24.01
CA ILE A 32 4.53 0.74 24.37
C ILE A 32 5.50 1.66 23.66
N ALA A 33 5.12 2.27 22.55
CA ALA A 33 5.96 3.13 21.71
C ALA A 33 5.16 4.29 21.11
N ASN A 34 5.85 5.20 20.42
CA ASN A 34 5.29 6.27 19.61
C ASN A 34 5.39 5.88 18.12
N PRO A 35 4.40 5.21 17.53
CA PRO A 35 4.44 4.83 16.13
C PRO A 35 4.18 6.04 15.22
N ILE A 36 4.95 6.13 14.13
CA ILE A 36 4.72 7.08 13.04
C ILE A 36 4.62 6.30 11.73
N ILE A 37 3.52 6.44 11.01
CA ILE A 37 3.35 5.81 9.70
C ILE A 37 3.81 6.77 8.61
N VAL A 38 4.68 6.28 7.72
CA VAL A 38 5.10 6.97 6.50
C VAL A 38 4.55 6.20 5.31
N SER A 39 3.64 6.78 4.55
CA SER A 39 2.98 6.07 3.46
C SER A 39 2.96 6.86 2.16
N MET A 40 2.95 6.10 1.06
CA MET A 40 2.75 6.60 -0.30
C MET A 40 1.33 6.34 -0.80
N ALA A 41 0.47 5.79 0.05
CA ALA A 41 -0.92 5.50 -0.28
C ALA A 41 -1.82 6.70 0.00
N GLY A 42 -2.78 6.97 -0.89
CA GLY A 42 -3.70 8.11 -0.76
C GLY A 42 -4.68 8.02 0.42
N GLY A 43 -4.89 6.83 1.00
CA GLY A 43 -5.76 6.62 2.17
C GLY A 43 -5.12 6.93 3.52
N ILE A 44 -3.94 7.54 3.55
CA ILE A 44 -3.21 7.81 4.80
C ILE A 44 -3.92 8.83 5.70
N ALA A 45 -4.76 9.69 5.13
CA ALA A 45 -5.46 10.73 5.89
C ALA A 45 -6.47 10.17 6.91
N GLU A 46 -7.02 8.98 6.66
CA GLU A 46 -7.99 8.35 7.55
C GLU A 46 -7.36 7.76 8.82
N VAL A 47 -6.08 7.44 8.79
CA VAL A 47 -5.40 6.79 9.93
C VAL A 47 -5.30 7.69 11.16
N PRO A 48 -4.92 8.98 11.06
CA PRO A 48 -4.90 9.88 12.21
C PRO A 48 -6.27 10.05 12.84
N ASP A 49 -7.31 10.23 12.03
CA ASP A 49 -8.68 10.49 12.51
C ASP A 49 -9.25 9.30 13.28
N PHE A 50 -9.07 8.09 12.78
CA PHE A 50 -9.67 6.89 13.37
C PHE A 50 -8.80 6.17 14.39
N MET A 51 -7.48 6.32 14.31
CA MET A 51 -6.54 5.58 15.16
C MET A 51 -5.69 6.48 16.07
N GLY A 52 -5.68 7.79 15.84
CA GLY A 52 -4.85 8.73 16.59
C GLY A 52 -3.36 8.48 16.43
N ILE A 53 -2.92 8.06 15.23
CA ILE A 53 -1.53 7.75 14.91
C ILE A 53 -0.98 8.82 13.96
N ARG A 54 0.16 9.41 14.29
CA ARG A 54 0.84 10.36 13.39
C ARG A 54 1.17 9.69 12.06
N CYS A 55 0.84 10.38 10.97
CA CYS A 55 1.10 9.93 9.61
C CYS A 55 1.82 10.99 8.80
N GLU A 56 2.77 10.54 7.97
CA GLU A 56 3.51 11.35 7.01
C GLU A 56 3.29 10.80 5.60
N TYR A 57 2.93 11.68 4.67
CA TYR A 57 2.78 11.29 3.27
C TYR A 57 4.05 11.56 2.49
N ILE A 58 4.49 10.58 1.70
CA ILE A 58 5.57 10.72 0.72
C ILE A 58 5.04 10.34 -0.67
N PRO A 59 5.22 11.19 -1.70
CA PRO A 59 4.81 10.86 -3.06
C PRO A 59 5.42 9.54 -3.56
N GLY A 60 4.63 8.74 -4.27
CA GLY A 60 5.09 7.48 -4.83
C GLY A 60 6.18 7.66 -5.91
N LYS A 61 6.96 6.61 -6.13
CA LYS A 61 8.12 6.57 -7.06
C LYS A 61 7.80 6.80 -8.54
N ASP A 62 6.56 6.64 -8.93
CA ASP A 62 6.15 6.63 -10.34
C ASP A 62 5.65 8.02 -10.81
N ARG A 63 6.12 9.07 -10.17
CA ARG A 63 5.79 10.45 -10.55
C ARG A 63 6.58 10.88 -11.78
N MET A 64 5.90 11.48 -12.76
CA MET A 64 6.49 11.90 -14.03
C MET A 64 7.53 13.02 -13.89
N TRP A 65 7.46 13.79 -12.81
CA TRP A 65 8.31 14.94 -12.55
C TRP A 65 9.63 14.61 -11.84
N MET A 66 9.79 13.39 -11.32
CA MET A 66 10.95 12.96 -10.58
C MET A 66 11.52 11.64 -11.12
N SER A 67 12.76 11.62 -11.56
CA SER A 67 13.43 10.37 -11.95
C SER A 67 13.64 9.45 -10.75
N ARG A 68 13.71 8.15 -10.99
CA ARG A 68 13.79 7.14 -9.94
C ARG A 68 14.96 7.34 -8.96
N ASP A 69 16.13 7.68 -9.46
CA ASP A 69 17.32 7.94 -8.64
C ASP A 69 17.18 9.18 -7.76
N LYS A 70 16.54 10.24 -8.27
CA LYS A 70 16.20 11.42 -7.48
C LYS A 70 15.16 11.11 -6.42
N TRP A 71 14.16 10.31 -6.79
CA TRP A 71 13.12 9.89 -5.86
C TRP A 71 13.70 9.06 -4.71
N ASP A 72 14.60 8.12 -4.97
CA ASP A 72 15.26 7.35 -3.91
C ASP A 72 16.09 8.25 -2.97
N SER A 73 16.73 9.29 -3.50
CA SER A 73 17.42 10.30 -2.70
C SER A 73 16.45 11.13 -1.86
N TYR A 74 15.36 11.57 -2.45
CA TYR A 74 14.29 12.30 -1.75
C TYR A 74 13.67 11.45 -0.63
N LEU A 75 13.36 10.18 -0.90
CA LEU A 75 12.84 9.26 0.12
C LEU A 75 13.81 9.11 1.29
N ARG A 76 15.10 8.90 0.99
CA ARG A 76 16.16 8.85 2.02
C ARG A 76 16.16 10.09 2.89
N ASP A 77 16.20 11.26 2.26
CA ASP A 77 16.34 12.54 2.96
C ASP A 77 15.11 12.86 3.83
N ARG A 78 13.91 12.50 3.35
CA ARG A 78 12.68 12.63 4.14
C ARG A 78 12.66 11.70 5.34
N LEU A 79 13.10 10.45 5.17
CA LEU A 79 13.19 9.49 6.27
C LEU A 79 14.24 9.90 7.29
N LEU A 80 15.41 10.40 6.85
CA LEU A 80 16.45 10.89 7.75
C LEU A 80 15.97 12.12 8.53
N ALA A 81 15.33 13.08 7.88
CA ALA A 81 14.77 14.25 8.57
C ALA A 81 13.78 13.84 9.67
N LEU A 82 12.94 12.83 9.41
CA LEU A 82 12.01 12.32 10.40
C LEU A 82 12.72 11.57 11.54
N VAL A 83 13.79 10.82 11.24
CA VAL A 83 14.63 10.17 12.25
C VAL A 83 15.31 11.20 13.13
N ASP A 84 15.88 12.26 12.55
CA ASP A 84 16.56 13.33 13.30
C ASP A 84 15.56 14.13 14.15
N GLU A 85 14.37 14.41 13.65
CA GLU A 85 13.29 15.09 14.40
C GLU A 85 12.84 14.30 15.61
N THR A 86 12.70 12.99 15.47
CA THR A 86 11.98 12.14 16.44
C THR A 86 12.89 11.27 17.29
N GLY A 87 14.16 11.19 16.99
CA GLY A 87 15.09 10.26 17.63
C GLY A 87 14.78 8.79 17.38
N ALA A 88 14.02 8.47 16.33
CA ALA A 88 13.63 7.09 16.03
C ALA A 88 14.83 6.18 15.80
N ARG A 89 14.81 5.00 16.41
CA ARG A 89 15.87 3.98 16.31
C ARG A 89 15.51 2.82 15.43
N VAL A 90 14.24 2.69 15.04
CA VAL A 90 13.73 1.64 14.16
C VAL A 90 12.95 2.27 13.01
N LEU A 91 13.30 1.85 11.81
CA LEU A 91 12.56 2.08 10.57
C LEU A 91 12.14 0.73 10.00
N SER A 92 10.86 0.40 10.11
CA SER A 92 10.30 -0.75 9.41
C SER A 92 9.82 -0.35 8.02
N PHE A 93 9.91 -1.26 7.07
CA PHE A 93 9.42 -1.06 5.71
C PHE A 93 8.50 -2.21 5.31
N ASP A 94 7.25 -1.91 5.02
CA ASP A 94 6.27 -2.85 4.51
C ASP A 94 6.14 -2.68 2.99
N GLY A 95 6.61 -3.66 2.24
CA GLY A 95 6.59 -3.63 0.79
C GLY A 95 7.14 -4.88 0.16
N VAL A 96 6.97 -4.98 -1.17
CA VAL A 96 7.44 -6.13 -1.94
C VAL A 96 8.96 -6.30 -1.82
N VAL A 97 9.69 -5.20 -2.02
CA VAL A 97 11.15 -5.15 -1.89
C VAL A 97 11.53 -3.76 -1.35
N PRO A 98 12.41 -3.67 -0.33
CA PRO A 98 12.85 -2.39 0.20
C PRO A 98 13.44 -1.49 -0.89
N TYR A 99 13.08 -0.23 -0.87
CA TYR A 99 13.61 0.74 -1.82
C TYR A 99 15.06 1.11 -1.47
N PRO A 100 15.89 1.42 -2.47
CA PRO A 100 17.27 1.90 -2.23
C PRO A 100 17.32 3.10 -1.28
N GLY A 101 16.35 4.02 -1.36
CA GLY A 101 16.23 5.16 -0.44
C GLY A 101 16.03 4.76 1.02
N VAL A 102 15.24 3.71 1.29
CA VAL A 102 15.05 3.16 2.65
C VAL A 102 16.36 2.58 3.18
N ILE A 103 17.05 1.79 2.36
CA ILE A 103 18.34 1.17 2.73
C ILE A 103 19.39 2.27 2.96
N ALA A 104 19.41 3.29 2.11
CA ALA A 104 20.36 4.40 2.20
C ALA A 104 20.19 5.24 3.49
N ALA A 105 19.00 5.26 4.09
CA ALA A 105 18.78 5.94 5.36
C ALA A 105 19.68 5.38 6.49
N LYS A 106 19.96 4.07 6.49
CA LYS A 106 20.88 3.44 7.46
C LYS A 106 22.29 4.02 7.41
N PHE A 107 22.75 4.44 6.23
CA PHE A 107 24.10 5.01 6.08
C PHE A 107 24.19 6.43 6.62
N GLY A 108 23.10 7.20 6.48
CA GLY A 108 22.97 8.52 7.09
C GLY A 108 22.85 8.46 8.62
N HIS A 109 22.24 7.37 9.14
CA HIS A 109 22.00 7.17 10.56
C HIS A 109 22.38 5.73 10.99
N PRO A 110 23.68 5.45 11.29
CA PRO A 110 24.18 4.09 11.54
C PRO A 110 23.52 3.34 12.71
N LYS A 111 22.94 4.06 13.66
CA LYS A 111 22.21 3.48 14.81
C LYS A 111 20.77 3.08 14.49
N LEU A 112 20.28 3.43 13.31
CA LEU A 112 18.94 3.09 12.86
C LEU A 112 18.86 1.60 12.53
N SER A 113 17.94 0.86 13.13
CA SER A 113 17.65 -0.54 12.79
C SER A 113 16.64 -0.58 11.66
N LEU A 114 16.99 -1.28 10.55
CA LEU A 114 16.09 -1.47 9.41
C LEU A 114 15.38 -2.81 9.52
N VAL A 115 14.06 -2.79 9.49
CA VAL A 115 13.21 -3.98 9.54
C VAL A 115 12.40 -4.09 8.25
N TRP A 116 12.46 -5.23 7.58
CA TRP A 116 11.61 -5.49 6.42
C TRP A 116 10.41 -6.35 6.84
N VAL A 117 9.21 -5.80 6.73
CA VAL A 117 7.97 -6.55 6.86
C VAL A 117 7.67 -7.14 5.47
N ARG A 118 8.14 -8.36 5.25
CA ARG A 118 8.09 -9.07 3.97
C ARG A 118 6.89 -10.00 3.95
N ARG A 119 5.95 -9.77 3.06
CA ARG A 119 4.82 -10.69 2.88
C ARG A 119 5.28 -12.00 2.21
N GLY A 120 4.76 -13.13 2.66
CA GLY A 120 4.86 -14.43 2.00
C GLY A 120 3.85 -14.60 0.86
N LEU A 121 3.65 -15.81 0.43
CA LEU A 121 2.72 -16.24 -0.62
C LEU A 121 2.89 -15.45 -1.93
N TRP A 122 4.11 -15.49 -2.45
CA TRP A 122 4.40 -14.88 -3.74
C TRP A 122 4.09 -15.84 -4.88
N GLN A 123 3.69 -15.29 -6.02
CA GLN A 123 3.53 -16.06 -7.24
C GLN A 123 4.79 -16.86 -7.59
N LYS A 124 4.58 -18.06 -8.14
CA LYS A 124 5.63 -18.97 -8.58
C LYS A 124 6.45 -18.36 -9.73
N LYS A 125 7.42 -17.54 -9.37
CA LYS A 125 8.37 -16.88 -10.29
C LYS A 125 9.80 -17.17 -9.84
N PRO A 126 10.78 -17.16 -10.76
CA PRO A 126 12.16 -17.30 -10.39
C PRO A 126 12.57 -16.28 -9.33
N GLN A 127 13.34 -16.71 -8.34
CA GLN A 127 13.87 -15.82 -7.32
C GLN A 127 14.75 -14.75 -7.97
N ARG A 128 14.46 -13.49 -7.74
CA ARG A 128 15.30 -12.40 -8.21
C ARG A 128 16.53 -12.29 -7.34
N PHE A 129 17.72 -12.23 -7.98
CA PHE A 129 19.00 -12.05 -7.29
C PHE A 129 18.99 -10.81 -6.35
N VAL A 130 18.34 -9.73 -6.80
CA VAL A 130 18.16 -8.50 -6.01
C VAL A 130 17.46 -8.75 -4.69
N LEU A 131 16.48 -9.67 -4.64
CA LEU A 131 15.77 -10.02 -3.40
C LEU A 131 16.75 -10.53 -2.32
N GLY A 132 17.66 -11.42 -2.69
CA GLY A 132 18.67 -11.96 -1.78
C GLY A 132 19.67 -10.91 -1.29
N LEU A 133 20.06 -9.97 -2.14
CA LEU A 133 20.97 -8.88 -1.77
C LEU A 133 20.30 -7.88 -0.83
N GLN A 134 19.05 -7.49 -1.11
CA GLN A 134 18.31 -6.55 -0.29
C GLN A 134 18.00 -7.14 1.09
N SER A 135 17.70 -8.43 1.17
CA SER A 135 17.53 -9.12 2.46
C SER A 135 18.75 -8.96 3.36
N LYS A 136 19.98 -9.04 2.79
CA LYS A 136 21.22 -8.89 3.54
C LYS A 136 21.50 -7.47 4.04
N MET A 137 20.75 -6.48 3.56
CA MET A 137 20.88 -5.10 3.98
C MET A 137 19.96 -4.74 5.14
N MET A 138 18.96 -5.58 5.39
CA MET A 138 18.05 -5.39 6.51
C MET A 138 18.65 -5.97 7.77
N ASP A 139 18.48 -5.29 8.89
CA ASP A 139 18.93 -5.78 10.19
C ASP A 139 18.03 -6.91 10.68
N HIS A 140 16.75 -6.84 10.33
CA HIS A 140 15.78 -7.86 10.67
C HIS A 140 14.73 -8.00 9.55
N ILE A 141 14.25 -9.21 9.33
CA ILE A 141 13.14 -9.49 8.41
C ILE A 141 12.05 -10.19 9.19
N VAL A 142 10.85 -9.65 9.13
CA VAL A 142 9.65 -10.26 9.69
C VAL A 142 8.72 -10.64 8.56
N GLU A 143 8.18 -11.83 8.60
CA GLU A 143 7.20 -12.29 7.62
C GLU A 143 5.85 -12.53 8.33
N PRO A 144 4.89 -11.61 8.12
CA PRO A 144 3.53 -11.83 8.58
C PRO A 144 2.97 -13.15 8.05
N GLY A 145 2.41 -13.96 8.93
CA GLY A 145 1.81 -15.22 8.56
C GLY A 145 0.71 -15.07 7.52
N ASP A 146 0.48 -16.13 6.77
CA ASP A 146 -0.64 -16.25 5.84
C ASP A 146 -1.34 -17.58 6.12
N ILE A 147 -2.66 -17.60 6.24
CA ILE A 147 -3.40 -18.84 6.49
C ILE A 147 -3.18 -19.86 5.37
N ALA A 148 -2.94 -19.40 4.16
CA ALA A 148 -2.66 -20.24 2.99
C ALA A 148 -1.18 -20.57 2.83
N ARG A 149 -0.33 -20.40 3.86
CA ARG A 149 1.11 -20.64 3.76
C ARG A 149 1.48 -22.02 3.21
N ALA A 150 0.67 -23.05 3.48
CA ALA A 150 0.88 -24.39 2.93
C ALA A 150 0.80 -24.44 1.39
N TYR A 151 0.20 -23.41 0.76
CA TYR A 151 0.08 -23.28 -0.69
C TYR A 151 1.08 -22.25 -1.25
N ASP A 152 2.04 -21.80 -0.44
CA ASP A 152 3.13 -20.93 -0.90
C ASP A 152 4.20 -21.78 -1.62
N PHE A 153 4.25 -21.67 -2.94
CA PHE A 153 5.29 -22.24 -3.79
C PHE A 153 6.18 -21.16 -4.43
N GLY A 154 6.08 -19.94 -3.91
CA GLY A 154 6.82 -18.80 -4.40
C GLY A 154 8.25 -18.70 -3.87
N PRO A 155 8.99 -17.65 -4.27
CA PRO A 155 10.41 -17.49 -3.91
C PRO A 155 10.66 -17.21 -2.42
N THR A 156 9.62 -16.93 -1.63
CA THR A 156 9.71 -16.74 -0.18
C THR A 156 9.46 -18.01 0.63
N ALA A 157 8.83 -19.02 0.04
CA ALA A 157 8.40 -20.24 0.73
C ALA A 157 9.52 -21.00 1.45
N GLN A 158 10.70 -21.05 0.84
CA GLN A 158 11.86 -21.80 1.35
C GLN A 158 12.88 -20.94 2.10
N ARG A 159 12.61 -19.64 2.26
CA ARG A 159 13.53 -18.74 2.93
C ARG A 159 13.45 -18.88 4.45
N LYS A 160 14.65 -18.97 5.06
CA LYS A 160 14.82 -19.07 6.53
C LYS A 160 15.38 -17.78 7.13
N ASP A 161 15.35 -16.68 6.40
CA ASP A 161 15.95 -15.40 6.78
C ASP A 161 14.97 -14.45 7.46
N ALA A 162 13.75 -14.90 7.76
CA ALA A 162 12.73 -14.09 8.40
C ALA A 162 12.20 -14.73 9.68
N THR A 163 11.88 -13.91 10.65
CA THR A 163 11.05 -14.31 11.79
C THR A 163 9.60 -14.37 11.32
N LEU A 164 8.99 -15.55 11.45
CA LEU A 164 7.60 -15.76 11.10
C LEU A 164 6.72 -15.37 12.27
N THR A 165 5.62 -14.69 11.99
CA THR A 165 4.59 -14.33 12.98
C THR A 165 3.23 -14.88 12.58
N SER A 166 2.26 -14.75 13.44
CA SER A 166 0.84 -14.95 13.08
C SER A 166 0.40 -13.94 12.01
N PRO A 167 -0.74 -14.15 11.35
CA PRO A 167 -1.29 -13.16 10.44
C PRO A 167 -1.52 -11.82 11.12
N VAL A 168 -1.28 -10.73 10.37
CA VAL A 168 -1.56 -9.36 10.80
C VAL A 168 -2.92 -8.94 10.29
N SER A 169 -3.79 -8.50 11.19
CA SER A 169 -5.14 -8.05 10.89
C SER A 169 -5.48 -6.77 11.65
N LEU A 170 -6.35 -5.95 11.05
CA LEU A 170 -7.03 -4.87 11.77
C LEU A 170 -8.30 -5.35 12.47
N PHE A 171 -8.79 -6.56 12.14
CA PHE A 171 -9.88 -7.17 12.88
C PHE A 171 -9.37 -7.71 14.22
N ASP A 172 -10.04 -7.29 15.28
CA ASP A 172 -9.83 -7.76 16.63
C ASP A 172 -11.21 -8.01 17.25
N LYS A 173 -11.48 -9.26 17.57
CA LYS A 173 -12.79 -9.71 18.12
C LYS A 173 -13.15 -8.97 19.41
N SER A 174 -12.15 -8.57 20.21
CA SER A 174 -12.37 -7.87 21.48
C SER A 174 -12.79 -6.41 21.32
N THR A 175 -12.46 -5.79 20.19
CA THR A 175 -12.72 -4.38 19.92
C THR A 175 -13.66 -4.13 18.73
N ALA A 176 -14.07 -5.19 18.03
CA ALA A 176 -15.05 -5.11 16.95
C ALA A 176 -16.43 -4.76 17.52
N PHE A 177 -17.18 -3.93 16.79
CA PHE A 177 -18.53 -3.59 17.18
C PHE A 177 -19.45 -4.81 17.03
N SER A 178 -20.45 -4.91 17.92
CA SER A 178 -21.54 -5.86 17.77
C SER A 178 -22.28 -5.65 16.43
N ARG A 179 -23.05 -6.64 15.99
CA ARG A 179 -23.82 -6.55 14.73
C ARG A 179 -24.70 -5.31 14.67
N ASP A 180 -25.43 -5.03 15.74
CA ASP A 180 -26.39 -3.91 15.77
C ASP A 180 -25.66 -2.55 15.80
N GLU A 181 -24.59 -2.42 16.57
CA GLU A 181 -23.75 -1.21 16.59
C GLU A 181 -23.10 -0.96 15.23
N ALA A 182 -22.49 -2.00 14.64
CA ALA A 182 -21.88 -1.91 13.32
C ALA A 182 -22.88 -1.50 12.24
N ARG A 183 -24.10 -2.05 12.29
CA ARG A 183 -25.18 -1.68 11.36
C ARG A 183 -25.65 -0.25 11.55
N LYS A 184 -25.80 0.23 12.78
CA LYS A 184 -26.13 1.64 13.07
C LYS A 184 -25.04 2.57 12.53
N ILE A 185 -23.77 2.26 12.77
CA ILE A 185 -22.63 3.03 12.25
C ILE A 185 -22.65 3.11 10.72
N MET A 186 -22.95 1.98 10.07
CA MET A 186 -22.99 1.88 8.61
C MET A 186 -24.30 2.38 8.00
N GLY A 187 -25.26 2.80 8.80
CA GLY A 187 -26.58 3.25 8.35
C GLY A 187 -27.42 2.14 7.73
N LEU A 188 -27.23 0.88 8.16
CA LEU A 188 -27.94 -0.28 7.67
C LEU A 188 -29.19 -0.60 8.50
N ASP A 189 -30.22 -1.11 7.83
CA ASP A 189 -31.39 -1.68 8.50
C ASP A 189 -30.99 -2.94 9.28
N LEU A 190 -31.46 -3.05 10.51
CA LEU A 190 -31.09 -4.13 11.43
C LEU A 190 -31.65 -5.50 10.99
N ASN A 191 -32.78 -5.49 10.30
CA ASN A 191 -33.57 -6.71 9.97
C ASN A 191 -33.36 -7.18 8.53
N ARG A 192 -32.82 -6.35 7.65
CA ARG A 192 -32.57 -6.67 6.26
C ARG A 192 -31.20 -7.32 6.07
N PRO A 193 -31.01 -8.29 5.17
CA PRO A 193 -29.70 -8.83 4.86
C PRO A 193 -28.77 -7.75 4.28
N ALA A 194 -27.48 -7.85 4.59
CA ALA A 194 -26.47 -6.91 4.12
C ALA A 194 -25.23 -7.64 3.59
N VAL A 195 -24.76 -7.27 2.40
CA VAL A 195 -23.57 -7.86 1.76
C VAL A 195 -22.53 -6.77 1.46
N LEU A 196 -21.30 -7.03 1.86
CA LEU A 196 -20.13 -6.24 1.49
C LEU A 196 -19.57 -6.72 0.15
N VAL A 197 -19.36 -5.81 -0.82
CA VAL A 197 -18.68 -6.13 -2.07
C VAL A 197 -17.40 -5.27 -2.21
N GLN A 198 -16.25 -5.94 -2.25
CA GLN A 198 -14.94 -5.28 -2.28
C GLN A 198 -13.96 -6.03 -3.20
N LEU A 199 -14.04 -5.83 -4.50
CA LEU A 199 -13.22 -6.52 -5.50
C LEU A 199 -11.86 -5.86 -5.77
N GLY A 200 -11.51 -4.82 -5.02
CA GLY A 200 -10.23 -4.12 -5.16
C GLY A 200 -10.21 -3.06 -6.27
N THR A 201 -9.02 -2.61 -6.63
CA THR A 201 -8.81 -1.51 -7.59
C THR A 201 -7.69 -1.84 -8.57
N GLY A 202 -7.75 -1.28 -9.78
CA GLY A 202 -6.57 -1.10 -10.63
C GLY A 202 -6.35 -2.05 -11.79
N GLU A 203 -7.29 -2.94 -12.13
CA GLU A 203 -7.20 -3.81 -13.31
C GLU A 203 -8.35 -3.55 -14.29
N SER A 204 -8.12 -3.81 -15.58
CA SER A 204 -9.11 -3.53 -16.64
C SER A 204 -10.36 -4.42 -16.54
N ASP A 205 -10.24 -5.59 -15.94
CA ASP A 205 -11.29 -6.60 -15.79
C ASP A 205 -12.12 -6.47 -14.49
N VAL A 206 -11.73 -5.57 -13.58
CA VAL A 206 -12.47 -5.37 -12.31
C VAL A 206 -13.91 -4.93 -12.55
N ASN A 207 -14.17 -4.18 -13.60
CA ASN A 207 -15.52 -3.74 -13.93
C ASN A 207 -16.42 -4.90 -14.36
N GLU A 208 -15.91 -5.82 -15.17
CA GLU A 208 -16.66 -7.02 -15.60
C GLU A 208 -16.93 -7.93 -14.42
N LYS A 209 -15.93 -8.17 -13.58
CA LYS A 209 -16.08 -8.92 -12.33
C LYS A 209 -17.07 -8.25 -11.38
N MET A 210 -17.07 -6.93 -11.28
CA MET A 210 -18.04 -6.17 -10.47
C MET A 210 -19.46 -6.37 -11.00
N THR A 211 -19.66 -6.26 -12.30
CA THR A 211 -20.98 -6.50 -12.93
C THR A 211 -21.46 -7.94 -12.67
N ALA A 212 -20.59 -8.94 -12.85
CA ALA A 212 -20.91 -10.34 -12.57
C ALA A 212 -21.24 -10.57 -11.09
N ALA A 213 -20.48 -9.94 -10.21
CA ALA A 213 -20.71 -10.04 -8.76
C ALA A 213 -22.05 -9.44 -8.35
N LEU A 214 -22.37 -8.24 -8.83
CA LEU A 214 -23.65 -7.60 -8.53
C LEU A 214 -24.83 -8.38 -9.13
N SER A 215 -24.66 -8.97 -10.32
CA SER A 215 -25.66 -9.84 -10.95
C SER A 215 -25.93 -11.11 -10.14
N GLY A 216 -24.92 -11.65 -9.45
CA GLY A 216 -25.08 -12.79 -8.56
C GLY A 216 -25.90 -12.50 -7.30
N LEU A 217 -26.04 -11.23 -6.92
CA LEU A 217 -26.84 -10.79 -5.77
C LEU A 217 -28.30 -10.51 -6.12
N LEU A 218 -28.65 -10.45 -7.41
CA LEU A 218 -30.03 -10.27 -7.83
C LEU A 218 -30.93 -11.42 -7.34
N GLY A 219 -32.14 -11.06 -6.93
CA GLY A 219 -33.11 -12.01 -6.38
C GLY A 219 -32.97 -12.29 -4.89
N TRP A 220 -31.94 -11.77 -4.24
CA TRP A 220 -31.87 -11.83 -2.77
C TRP A 220 -32.82 -10.78 -2.17
N LYS A 221 -33.89 -11.25 -1.56
CA LYS A 221 -34.97 -10.42 -1.07
C LYS A 221 -34.47 -9.40 -0.03
N ASP A 222 -34.87 -8.16 -0.19
CA ASP A 222 -34.61 -7.03 0.74
C ASP A 222 -33.11 -6.77 1.00
N LEU A 223 -32.22 -7.21 0.11
CA LEU A 223 -30.78 -7.10 0.27
C LEU A 223 -30.30 -5.64 0.25
N GLN A 224 -29.42 -5.30 1.18
CA GLN A 224 -28.62 -4.08 1.18
C GLN A 224 -27.20 -4.42 0.70
N VAL A 225 -26.72 -3.79 -0.36
CA VAL A 225 -25.37 -4.00 -0.91
C VAL A 225 -24.49 -2.82 -0.54
N ILE A 226 -23.38 -3.10 0.12
CA ILE A 226 -22.41 -2.09 0.53
C ILE A 226 -21.14 -2.21 -0.32
N LEU A 227 -20.77 -1.10 -0.92
CA LEU A 227 -19.55 -0.94 -1.69
C LEU A 227 -18.62 0.06 -1.00
N THR A 228 -17.32 -0.15 -1.12
CA THR A 228 -16.31 0.82 -0.65
C THR A 228 -15.84 1.77 -1.76
N LYS A 229 -16.35 1.62 -2.98
CA LYS A 229 -16.07 2.43 -4.15
C LYS A 229 -17.25 2.45 -5.10
N GLN A 230 -17.48 3.59 -5.75
CA GLN A 230 -18.50 3.72 -6.79
C GLN A 230 -18.30 2.68 -7.91
N PRO A 231 -19.32 1.91 -8.26
CA PRO A 231 -19.27 0.92 -9.35
C PRO A 231 -19.53 1.62 -10.69
N LEU A 232 -18.56 2.37 -11.18
CA LEU A 232 -18.65 3.11 -12.43
C LEU A 232 -17.67 2.55 -13.47
N ASP A 233 -18.08 2.54 -14.75
CA ASP A 233 -17.20 2.27 -15.87
C ASP A 233 -16.26 3.46 -16.17
N LYS A 234 -15.44 3.34 -17.22
CA LYS A 234 -14.50 4.40 -17.63
C LYS A 234 -15.19 5.69 -18.09
N ASN A 235 -16.46 5.62 -18.47
CA ASN A 235 -17.27 6.73 -18.94
C ASN A 235 -18.17 7.30 -17.85
N GLY A 236 -18.06 6.79 -16.61
CA GLY A 236 -18.88 7.22 -15.48
C GLY A 236 -20.27 6.59 -15.43
N LYS A 237 -20.56 5.58 -16.28
CA LYS A 237 -21.83 4.85 -16.27
C LYS A 237 -21.85 3.85 -15.12
N SER A 238 -22.99 3.73 -14.43
CA SER A 238 -23.17 2.77 -13.35
C SER A 238 -23.06 1.33 -13.87
N LEU A 239 -22.28 0.52 -13.12
CA LEU A 239 -22.20 -0.93 -13.31
C LEU A 239 -23.25 -1.69 -12.48
N ALA A 240 -24.03 -0.98 -11.68
CA ALA A 240 -25.05 -1.55 -10.84
C ALA A 240 -26.27 -1.97 -11.68
N PRO A 241 -26.71 -3.24 -11.61
CA PRO A 241 -27.97 -3.64 -12.21
C PRO A 241 -29.14 -3.00 -11.46
N GLU A 242 -30.25 -2.80 -12.16
CA GLU A 242 -31.49 -2.36 -11.54
C GLU A 242 -31.98 -3.39 -10.50
N GLY A 243 -32.64 -2.91 -9.44
CA GLY A 243 -33.23 -3.76 -8.40
C GLY A 243 -32.33 -4.09 -7.22
N LEU A 244 -31.12 -3.55 -7.13
CA LEU A 244 -30.26 -3.64 -5.94
C LEU A 244 -30.25 -2.31 -5.15
N ASP A 245 -30.47 -2.40 -3.82
CA ASP A 245 -30.26 -1.28 -2.87
C ASP A 245 -28.75 -1.17 -2.59
N ILE A 246 -28.05 -0.34 -3.39
CA ILE A 246 -26.60 -0.18 -3.31
C ILE A 246 -26.26 1.12 -2.61
N ARG A 247 -25.37 1.02 -1.63
CA ARG A 247 -24.78 2.15 -0.92
C ARG A 247 -23.27 2.12 -1.00
N VAL A 248 -22.66 3.27 -1.21
CA VAL A 248 -21.21 3.43 -1.16
C VAL A 248 -20.83 4.05 0.16
N VAL A 249 -19.99 3.36 0.91
CA VAL A 249 -19.58 3.76 2.24
C VAL A 249 -18.07 3.93 2.29
N ARG A 250 -17.61 5.00 2.93
CA ARG A 250 -16.21 5.21 3.26
C ARG A 250 -16.06 5.14 4.78
N TYR A 251 -15.46 4.06 5.24
CA TYR A 251 -15.22 3.84 6.66
C TYR A 251 -13.85 3.17 6.86
N PHE A 252 -13.09 3.64 7.84
CA PHE A 252 -11.80 3.07 8.21
C PHE A 252 -11.66 3.03 9.75
N PRO A 253 -11.17 1.93 10.33
CA PRO A 253 -10.92 0.65 9.67
C PRO A 253 -12.22 -0.16 9.50
N LEU A 254 -12.47 -0.62 8.28
CA LEU A 254 -13.65 -1.44 7.97
C LEU A 254 -13.73 -2.70 8.83
N ALA A 255 -12.59 -3.21 9.26
CA ALA A 255 -12.48 -4.37 10.15
C ALA A 255 -13.32 -4.26 11.43
N LYS A 256 -13.53 -3.06 11.97
CA LYS A 256 -14.34 -2.87 13.19
C LYS A 256 -15.85 -3.08 13.00
N VAL A 257 -16.32 -2.97 11.77
CA VAL A 257 -17.77 -3.04 11.45
C VAL A 257 -18.14 -4.27 10.61
N LEU A 258 -17.25 -5.26 10.49
CA LEU A 258 -17.49 -6.45 9.65
C LEU A 258 -18.69 -7.28 10.10
N HIS A 259 -19.02 -7.28 11.39
CA HIS A 259 -20.23 -7.96 11.91
C HIS A 259 -21.54 -7.35 11.39
N ALA A 260 -21.50 -6.19 10.72
CA ALA A 260 -22.69 -5.63 10.06
C ALA A 260 -23.19 -6.49 8.90
N PHE A 261 -22.34 -7.33 8.32
CA PHE A 261 -22.60 -8.04 7.07
C PHE A 261 -22.94 -9.50 7.29
N ASP A 262 -23.94 -9.97 6.56
CA ASP A 262 -24.36 -11.39 6.55
C ASP A 262 -23.55 -12.22 5.54
N ALA A 263 -22.91 -11.56 4.58
CA ALA A 263 -21.97 -12.16 3.64
C ALA A 263 -21.06 -11.11 2.98
N SER A 264 -20.03 -11.58 2.28
CA SER A 264 -19.11 -10.73 1.54
C SER A 264 -18.73 -11.33 0.19
N VAL A 265 -18.46 -10.45 -0.78
CA VAL A 265 -17.79 -10.76 -2.03
C VAL A 265 -16.51 -9.93 -2.07
N CYS A 266 -15.36 -10.57 -1.97
CA CYS A 266 -14.10 -9.86 -1.78
C CYS A 266 -13.00 -10.37 -2.70
N ALA A 267 -12.10 -9.46 -3.10
CA ALA A 267 -10.83 -9.87 -3.68
C ALA A 267 -9.98 -10.62 -2.65
N THR A 268 -9.23 -11.63 -3.10
CA THR A 268 -8.46 -12.50 -2.20
C THR A 268 -7.13 -11.85 -1.75
N GLY A 269 -7.17 -10.56 -1.46
CA GLY A 269 -6.05 -9.85 -0.89
C GLY A 269 -5.74 -10.28 0.53
N TYR A 270 -4.49 -10.10 0.97
CA TYR A 270 -4.04 -10.49 2.30
C TYR A 270 -4.97 -9.98 3.42
N ASN A 271 -5.25 -8.68 3.46
CA ASN A 271 -6.06 -8.10 4.54
C ASN A 271 -7.51 -8.60 4.49
N GLY A 272 -8.14 -8.62 3.30
CA GLY A 272 -9.52 -9.06 3.18
C GLY A 272 -9.74 -10.48 3.72
N VAL A 273 -8.81 -11.40 3.45
CA VAL A 273 -8.90 -12.77 3.97
C VAL A 273 -8.71 -12.80 5.49
N HIS A 274 -7.67 -12.10 6.01
CA HIS A 274 -7.34 -12.11 7.44
C HIS A 274 -8.21 -11.18 8.29
N GLU A 275 -9.16 -10.47 7.68
CA GLU A 275 -10.18 -9.69 8.38
C GLU A 275 -11.56 -10.37 8.31
N LEU A 276 -12.00 -10.79 7.11
CA LEU A 276 -13.34 -11.36 6.90
C LEU A 276 -13.51 -12.74 7.54
N LEU A 277 -12.51 -13.62 7.40
CA LEU A 277 -12.63 -14.96 7.93
C LEU A 277 -12.61 -14.99 9.47
N PRO A 278 -11.69 -14.29 10.16
CA PRO A 278 -11.76 -14.19 11.62
C PRO A 278 -13.00 -13.45 12.15
N ALA A 279 -13.60 -12.56 11.33
CA ALA A 279 -14.88 -11.93 11.63
C ALA A 279 -16.08 -12.86 11.35
N GLU A 280 -15.83 -14.11 10.95
CA GLU A 280 -16.85 -15.14 10.69
C GLU A 280 -17.84 -14.75 9.57
N VAL A 281 -17.43 -13.85 8.65
CA VAL A 281 -18.27 -13.38 7.55
C VAL A 281 -18.23 -14.38 6.38
N PRO A 282 -19.33 -15.02 6.02
CA PRO A 282 -19.41 -15.92 4.87
C PRO A 282 -19.00 -15.22 3.58
N THR A 283 -17.95 -15.69 2.91
CA THR A 283 -17.33 -14.95 1.82
C THR A 283 -17.18 -15.78 0.55
N VAL A 284 -17.44 -15.14 -0.60
CA VAL A 284 -16.95 -15.58 -1.91
C VAL A 284 -15.71 -14.77 -2.26
N PHE A 285 -14.60 -15.46 -2.46
CA PHE A 285 -13.37 -14.84 -2.93
C PHE A 285 -13.24 -14.88 -4.46
N VAL A 286 -12.93 -13.73 -5.04
CA VAL A 286 -12.63 -13.56 -6.47
C VAL A 286 -11.20 -13.04 -6.57
N SER A 287 -10.28 -13.85 -7.07
CA SER A 287 -8.87 -13.47 -7.14
C SER A 287 -8.62 -12.39 -8.17
N ASN A 288 -7.63 -11.53 -7.91
CA ASN A 288 -7.07 -10.63 -8.90
C ASN A 288 -5.65 -11.09 -9.28
N ILE A 289 -5.32 -11.01 -10.56
CA ILE A 289 -3.94 -11.29 -11.01
C ILE A 289 -3.05 -10.15 -10.54
N ARG A 290 -2.05 -10.46 -9.71
CA ARG A 290 -1.09 -9.50 -9.17
C ARG A 290 0.34 -9.92 -9.52
N GLY A 291 1.24 -8.95 -9.64
CA GLY A 291 2.62 -9.22 -10.01
C GLY A 291 3.41 -10.06 -9.00
N THR A 292 3.02 -10.07 -7.74
CA THR A 292 3.75 -10.76 -6.66
C THR A 292 2.85 -11.55 -5.72
N ASP A 293 1.63 -11.10 -5.45
CA ASP A 293 0.69 -11.75 -4.54
C ASP A 293 -0.02 -12.91 -5.22
N ASP A 294 0.09 -14.10 -4.69
CA ASP A 294 -0.64 -15.26 -5.20
C ASP A 294 -2.03 -15.34 -4.54
N GLN A 295 -2.91 -14.50 -5.03
CA GLN A 295 -4.29 -14.45 -4.55
C GLN A 295 -5.06 -15.74 -4.87
N ASP A 296 -4.73 -16.39 -5.98
CA ASP A 296 -5.42 -17.61 -6.38
C ASP A 296 -5.07 -18.79 -5.48
N ALA A 297 -3.80 -18.95 -5.11
CA ALA A 297 -3.39 -19.94 -4.13
C ALA A 297 -4.10 -19.72 -2.77
N ARG A 298 -4.26 -18.46 -2.36
CA ARG A 298 -4.99 -18.12 -1.12
C ARG A 298 -6.46 -18.44 -1.21
N ALA A 299 -7.14 -18.09 -2.32
CA ALA A 299 -8.54 -18.42 -2.55
C ALA A 299 -8.76 -19.92 -2.61
N LYS A 300 -7.85 -20.64 -3.28
CA LYS A 300 -7.89 -22.10 -3.37
C LYS A 300 -7.77 -22.73 -1.99
N TRP A 301 -6.85 -22.29 -1.16
CA TRP A 301 -6.72 -22.79 0.21
C TRP A 301 -8.00 -22.56 1.01
N CYS A 302 -8.56 -21.35 0.98
CA CYS A 302 -9.80 -21.04 1.69
C CYS A 302 -10.96 -21.97 1.26
N HIS A 303 -11.04 -22.28 -0.02
CA HIS A 303 -12.06 -23.16 -0.57
C HIS A 303 -11.84 -24.63 -0.19
N ASP A 304 -10.62 -25.14 -0.39
CA ASP A 304 -10.28 -26.54 -0.15
C ASP A 304 -10.47 -26.95 1.32
N PHE A 305 -10.27 -25.99 2.24
CA PHE A 305 -10.50 -26.19 3.68
C PHE A 305 -11.89 -25.75 4.16
N GLY A 306 -12.77 -25.29 3.28
CA GLY A 306 -14.17 -24.99 3.56
C GLY A 306 -14.41 -23.66 4.28
N PHE A 307 -13.43 -22.75 4.34
CA PHE A 307 -13.57 -21.45 4.99
C PHE A 307 -14.31 -20.41 4.14
N ALA A 308 -14.27 -20.55 2.82
CA ALA A 308 -14.93 -19.63 1.90
C ALA A 308 -15.27 -20.33 0.58
N LEU A 309 -16.13 -19.73 -0.23
CA LEU A 309 -16.30 -20.10 -1.63
C LEU A 309 -15.22 -19.40 -2.48
N ARG A 310 -14.76 -20.10 -3.52
CA ARG A 310 -13.85 -19.54 -4.54
C ARG A 310 -14.59 -19.49 -5.87
N ALA A 311 -14.56 -18.33 -6.51
CA ALA A 311 -14.99 -18.19 -7.89
C ALA A 311 -13.76 -18.12 -8.83
N ASP A 312 -13.86 -18.74 -9.99
CA ASP A 312 -12.84 -18.60 -11.02
C ASP A 312 -12.87 -17.17 -11.56
N GLN A 313 -11.76 -16.47 -11.40
CA GLN A 313 -11.63 -15.07 -11.80
C GLN A 313 -11.73 -14.84 -13.32
N ALA A 314 -11.49 -15.88 -14.13
CA ALA A 314 -11.58 -15.83 -15.59
C ALA A 314 -12.99 -16.19 -16.11
N ASP A 315 -13.86 -16.70 -15.27
CA ASP A 315 -15.22 -17.11 -15.62
C ASP A 315 -16.28 -16.25 -14.91
N LEU A 316 -16.83 -15.27 -15.63
CA LEU A 316 -17.87 -14.37 -15.11
C LEU A 316 -19.16 -15.12 -14.72
N ALA A 317 -19.48 -16.23 -15.39
CA ALA A 317 -20.65 -17.05 -15.07
C ALA A 317 -20.43 -17.79 -13.74
N ASP A 318 -19.21 -18.33 -13.49
CA ASP A 318 -18.89 -18.96 -12.23
C ASP A 318 -18.91 -17.94 -11.08
N ILE A 319 -18.38 -16.72 -11.31
CA ILE A 319 -18.47 -15.62 -10.31
C ILE A 319 -19.93 -15.40 -9.91
N THR A 320 -20.81 -15.22 -10.88
CA THR A 320 -22.24 -15.02 -10.63
C THR A 320 -22.88 -16.21 -9.90
N ALA A 321 -22.57 -17.44 -10.32
CA ALA A 321 -23.12 -18.65 -9.74
C ALA A 321 -22.65 -18.89 -8.30
N LYS A 322 -21.37 -18.67 -8.00
CA LYS A 322 -20.82 -18.80 -6.64
C LYS A 322 -21.39 -17.76 -5.68
N ILE A 323 -21.55 -16.52 -6.14
CA ILE A 323 -22.14 -15.47 -5.31
C ILE A 323 -23.61 -15.74 -5.01
N ARG A 324 -24.36 -16.28 -5.98
CA ARG A 324 -25.75 -16.69 -5.75
C ARG A 324 -25.89 -17.72 -4.63
N GLN A 325 -24.91 -18.58 -4.41
CA GLN A 325 -24.91 -19.53 -3.29
C GLN A 325 -24.93 -18.85 -1.90
N LEU A 326 -24.46 -17.59 -1.79
CA LEU A 326 -24.55 -16.85 -0.53
C LEU A 326 -26.00 -16.47 -0.15
N GLN A 327 -26.96 -16.59 -1.05
CA GLN A 327 -28.39 -16.37 -0.74
C GLN A 327 -28.93 -17.49 0.16
N ASP A 328 -28.34 -18.70 0.08
CA ASP A 328 -28.72 -19.83 0.92
C ASP A 328 -28.22 -19.66 2.36
N PRO A 329 -29.10 -19.61 3.36
CA PRO A 329 -28.72 -19.46 4.76
C PRO A 329 -27.88 -20.64 5.30
N GLU A 330 -28.07 -21.86 4.77
CA GLU A 330 -27.33 -23.05 5.19
C GLU A 330 -25.87 -22.94 4.74
N VAL A 331 -25.62 -22.43 3.52
CA VAL A 331 -24.28 -22.17 3.02
C VAL A 331 -23.57 -21.13 3.91
N ARG A 332 -24.27 -20.04 4.24
CA ARG A 332 -23.68 -19.01 5.11
C ARG A 332 -23.38 -19.56 6.51
N ALA A 333 -24.31 -20.28 7.11
CA ALA A 333 -24.14 -20.88 8.44
C ALA A 333 -22.94 -21.83 8.48
N ARG A 334 -22.79 -22.69 7.47
CA ARG A 334 -21.64 -23.60 7.34
C ARG A 334 -20.31 -22.86 7.24
N LEU A 335 -20.22 -21.85 6.39
CA LEU A 335 -18.99 -21.07 6.20
C LEU A 335 -18.62 -20.31 7.49
N SER A 336 -19.58 -19.65 8.12
CA SER A 336 -19.37 -18.95 9.39
C SER A 336 -18.92 -19.90 10.51
N ALA A 337 -19.58 -21.05 10.64
CA ALA A 337 -19.18 -22.06 11.63
C ALA A 337 -17.76 -22.56 11.41
N LYS A 338 -17.36 -22.76 10.15
CA LYS A 338 -15.98 -23.18 9.82
C LYS A 338 -14.95 -22.11 10.19
N CYS A 339 -15.26 -20.84 10.01
CA CYS A 339 -14.36 -19.74 10.35
C CYS A 339 -14.02 -19.66 11.85
N LYS A 340 -14.89 -20.18 12.74
CA LYS A 340 -14.63 -20.26 14.19
C LYS A 340 -13.43 -21.13 14.56
N GLU A 341 -13.01 -22.02 13.66
CA GLU A 341 -11.83 -22.87 13.87
C GLU A 341 -10.50 -22.14 13.65
N LEU A 342 -10.54 -20.93 13.08
CA LEU A 342 -9.32 -20.16 12.82
C LEU A 342 -8.72 -19.62 14.13
N PRO A 343 -7.38 -19.67 14.26
CA PRO A 343 -6.71 -19.04 15.37
C PRO A 343 -6.80 -17.51 15.31
N ASP A 344 -6.62 -16.87 16.44
CA ASP A 344 -6.58 -15.41 16.53
C ASP A 344 -5.41 -14.84 15.73
N THR A 345 -5.62 -13.65 15.16
CA THR A 345 -4.64 -12.94 14.36
C THR A 345 -3.78 -12.04 15.25
N THR A 346 -2.76 -12.59 15.89
CA THR A 346 -1.88 -11.88 16.87
C THR A 346 -0.65 -11.23 16.25
N GLY A 347 -0.42 -11.39 14.96
CA GLY A 347 0.81 -10.97 14.27
C GLY A 347 1.14 -9.49 14.40
N GLY A 348 0.13 -8.62 14.54
CA GLY A 348 0.33 -7.21 14.80
C GLY A 348 1.07 -6.95 16.11
N ALA A 349 0.64 -7.60 17.19
CA ALA A 349 1.26 -7.50 18.52
C ALA A 349 2.64 -8.19 18.55
N GLU A 350 2.80 -9.33 17.88
CA GLU A 350 4.08 -10.02 17.77
C GLU A 350 5.14 -9.14 17.08
N ILE A 351 4.77 -8.52 15.94
CA ILE A 351 5.67 -7.62 15.22
C ILE A 351 5.95 -6.36 16.05
N ALA A 352 4.92 -5.80 16.71
CA ALA A 352 5.09 -4.65 17.58
C ALA A 352 6.12 -4.91 18.68
N LYS A 353 6.08 -6.11 19.30
CA LYS A 353 7.06 -6.53 20.32
C LYS A 353 8.48 -6.60 19.74
N ILE A 354 8.66 -7.19 18.55
CA ILE A 354 9.96 -7.26 17.87
C ILE A 354 10.50 -5.85 17.61
N LEU A 355 9.67 -4.96 17.07
CA LEU A 355 10.08 -3.59 16.77
C LEU A 355 10.44 -2.80 18.04
N TYR A 356 9.70 -3.01 19.13
CA TYR A 356 9.99 -2.40 20.43
C TYR A 356 11.31 -2.89 21.01
N GLU A 357 11.58 -4.20 20.98
CA GLU A 357 12.83 -4.79 21.43
C GLU A 357 14.05 -4.22 20.66
N LEU A 358 13.92 -4.08 19.34
CA LEU A 358 14.95 -3.45 18.51
C LEU A 358 15.13 -1.95 18.84
N ALA A 359 14.05 -1.23 19.13
CA ALA A 359 14.11 0.18 19.47
C ALA A 359 14.78 0.44 20.83
N THR A 360 14.65 -0.50 21.77
CA THR A 360 15.20 -0.39 23.12
C THR A 360 16.54 -1.12 23.29
N ALA A 361 17.01 -1.84 22.28
CA ALA A 361 18.29 -2.55 22.31
C ALA A 361 19.48 -1.62 22.59
N LYS A 362 20.43 -2.05 23.41
CA LYS A 362 21.63 -1.27 23.73
C LYS A 362 22.53 -1.05 22.52
N GLU A 363 22.69 -2.06 21.69
CA GLU A 363 23.57 -2.05 20.52
C GLU A 363 22.77 -2.29 19.23
N PRO A 364 22.82 -1.37 18.26
CA PRO A 364 22.20 -1.59 16.93
C PRO A 364 23.07 -2.49 16.06
N VAL A 365 22.45 -3.31 15.23
CA VAL A 365 23.16 -4.11 14.23
C VAL A 365 23.72 -3.21 13.12
N ARG A 366 24.99 -3.39 12.75
CA ARG A 366 25.65 -2.61 11.69
C ARG A 366 25.79 -3.43 10.40
N PRO A 367 25.20 -2.99 9.29
CA PRO A 367 25.37 -3.69 8.02
C PRO A 367 26.78 -3.50 7.43
N SER A 368 27.21 -4.48 6.64
CA SER A 368 28.48 -4.39 5.91
C SER A 368 28.42 -3.35 4.80
N ARG A 369 29.36 -2.38 4.80
CA ARG A 369 29.50 -1.39 3.71
C ARG A 369 29.71 -2.06 2.34
N ILE A 370 30.38 -3.18 2.29
CA ILE A 370 30.63 -3.93 1.03
C ILE A 370 29.32 -4.42 0.42
N THR A 371 28.39 -4.91 1.25
CA THR A 371 27.08 -5.37 0.77
C THR A 371 26.29 -4.21 0.15
N PHE A 372 26.35 -3.01 0.74
CA PHE A 372 25.69 -1.82 0.18
C PHE A 372 26.28 -1.40 -1.16
N ILE A 373 27.59 -1.33 -1.28
CA ILE A 373 28.27 -0.99 -2.55
C ILE A 373 27.83 -1.98 -3.64
N ARG A 374 27.84 -3.28 -3.33
CA ARG A 374 27.39 -4.32 -4.27
C ARG A 374 25.93 -4.12 -4.68
N LEU A 375 25.04 -3.79 -3.74
CA LEU A 375 23.63 -3.55 -4.02
C LEU A 375 23.46 -2.35 -4.98
N ASN A 376 24.14 -1.23 -4.72
CA ASN A 376 24.08 -0.07 -5.59
C ASN A 376 24.60 -0.35 -6.99
N ILE A 377 25.72 -1.04 -7.11
CA ILE A 377 26.26 -1.45 -8.42
C ILE A 377 25.24 -2.34 -9.15
N GLN A 378 24.66 -3.32 -8.47
CA GLN A 378 23.66 -4.21 -9.04
C GLN A 378 22.40 -3.47 -9.50
N GLU A 379 21.91 -2.53 -8.70
CA GLU A 379 20.74 -1.71 -9.05
C GLU A 379 21.00 -0.88 -10.32
N HIS A 380 22.18 -0.29 -10.45
CA HIS A 380 22.57 0.45 -11.65
C HIS A 380 22.76 -0.44 -12.88
N LEU A 381 23.32 -1.63 -12.70
CA LEU A 381 23.45 -2.61 -13.79
C LEU A 381 22.09 -3.13 -14.26
N ASN A 382 21.15 -3.35 -13.35
CA ASN A 382 19.78 -3.77 -13.68
C ASN A 382 19.01 -2.73 -14.51
N ARG A 383 19.36 -1.45 -14.40
CA ARG A 383 18.81 -0.35 -15.24
C ARG A 383 19.40 -0.33 -16.66
N GLY A 384 20.40 -1.15 -16.93
CA GLY A 384 21.04 -1.33 -18.22
C GLY A 384 22.25 -0.43 -18.48
N LEU A 385 23.08 -0.81 -19.46
CA LEU A 385 24.34 -0.14 -19.80
C LEU A 385 24.16 1.36 -20.16
N ARG A 386 23.05 1.73 -20.79
CA ARG A 386 22.74 3.13 -21.10
C ARG A 386 22.63 3.98 -19.84
N HIS A 387 22.04 3.46 -18.78
CA HIS A 387 21.94 4.14 -17.49
C HIS A 387 23.32 4.28 -16.82
N VAL A 388 24.15 3.26 -16.88
CA VAL A 388 25.53 3.31 -16.38
C VAL A 388 26.36 4.36 -17.14
N ALA A 389 26.25 4.41 -18.47
CA ALA A 389 26.90 5.43 -19.30
C ALA A 389 26.39 6.86 -18.93
N TYR A 390 25.11 7.04 -18.74
CA TYR A 390 24.53 8.29 -18.30
C TYR A 390 25.10 8.77 -16.94
N LEU A 391 25.23 7.86 -15.97
CA LEU A 391 25.81 8.20 -14.67
C LEU A 391 27.30 8.58 -14.79
N GLY A 392 28.04 7.91 -15.66
CA GLY A 392 29.42 8.27 -15.97
C GLY A 392 29.54 9.67 -16.56
N LEU A 393 28.74 10.00 -17.57
CA LEU A 393 28.67 11.32 -18.18
C LEU A 393 28.24 12.39 -17.17
N ARG A 394 27.29 12.11 -16.31
CA ARG A 394 26.85 13.00 -15.23
C ARG A 394 27.99 13.31 -14.25
N ARG A 395 28.78 12.32 -13.85
CA ARG A 395 29.94 12.52 -12.98
C ARG A 395 31.01 13.37 -13.67
N LEU A 396 31.30 13.12 -14.95
CA LEU A 396 32.22 13.93 -15.76
C LEU A 396 31.73 15.39 -15.85
N ALA A 397 30.41 15.58 -16.06
CA ALA A 397 29.81 16.91 -16.07
C ALA A 397 29.95 17.62 -14.71
N LEU A 398 29.82 16.89 -13.59
CA LEU A 398 30.03 17.46 -12.26
C LEU A 398 31.50 17.86 -12.02
N VAL A 399 32.46 17.04 -12.48
CA VAL A 399 33.88 17.38 -12.42
C VAL A 399 34.18 18.60 -13.30
N TYR A 400 33.67 18.59 -14.54
CA TYR A 400 33.81 19.74 -15.46
C TYR A 400 33.26 21.05 -14.87
N ARG A 401 32.10 20.98 -14.20
CA ARG A 401 31.51 22.12 -13.49
C ARG A 401 32.38 22.64 -12.36
N LYS A 402 33.06 21.76 -11.62
CA LYS A 402 34.02 22.19 -10.58
C LYS A 402 35.27 22.87 -11.17
N LEU A 403 35.72 22.39 -12.34
CA LEU A 403 36.92 22.95 -13.01
C LEU A 403 36.63 24.26 -13.76
N ARG A 404 35.39 24.46 -14.20
CA ARG A 404 34.98 25.68 -14.94
C ARG A 404 33.66 26.24 -14.41
N PRO A 405 33.65 26.76 -13.18
CA PRO A 405 32.44 27.26 -12.54
C PRO A 405 31.76 28.42 -13.25
N HIS A 406 32.53 29.21 -14.01
CA HIS A 406 32.04 30.37 -14.78
C HIS A 406 31.20 29.99 -16.01
N LEU A 407 31.25 28.73 -16.46
CA LEU A 407 30.40 28.23 -17.56
C LEU A 407 29.11 27.59 -17.06
N VAL A 408 28.93 27.49 -15.76
CA VAL A 408 27.73 26.98 -15.15
C VAL A 408 26.78 28.14 -14.93
N VAL A 409 25.72 28.21 -15.72
CA VAL A 409 24.53 28.96 -15.30
C VAL A 409 24.10 28.32 -13.98
N GLN A 410 24.23 29.05 -12.88
CA GLN A 410 23.61 28.63 -11.63
C GLN A 410 22.09 28.58 -11.87
N VAL A 411 21.66 27.41 -12.22
CA VAL A 411 20.26 27.07 -12.01
C VAL A 411 20.14 26.97 -10.50
N THR A 412 19.80 28.08 -9.87
CA THR A 412 19.33 28.04 -8.48
C THR A 412 18.22 27.02 -8.47
N ARG A 413 18.46 25.91 -7.84
CA ARG A 413 17.44 24.95 -7.48
C ARG A 413 16.56 25.55 -6.38
N GLU A 414 15.84 26.55 -6.70
CA GLU A 414 14.56 26.71 -6.05
C GLU A 414 13.71 25.63 -6.71
N GLU A 415 13.69 24.44 -6.11
CA GLU A 415 12.66 23.47 -6.42
C GLU A 415 11.35 24.24 -6.25
N PRO A 416 10.49 24.28 -7.28
CA PRO A 416 9.19 24.89 -7.10
C PRO A 416 8.57 24.23 -5.90
N PRO A 417 7.97 24.98 -4.96
CA PRO A 417 7.36 24.38 -3.79
C PRO A 417 6.49 23.25 -4.26
N ILE A 418 6.69 22.06 -3.69
CA ILE A 418 5.85 20.90 -3.97
C ILE A 418 4.50 21.22 -3.35
N TRP A 419 3.61 21.73 -4.18
CA TRP A 419 2.25 22.07 -3.80
C TRP A 419 1.45 20.78 -3.80
N GLY A 420 1.60 20.00 -2.76
CA GLY A 420 1.04 18.68 -2.73
C GLY A 420 1.42 17.87 -3.97
N ASP A 421 0.88 16.72 -4.15
CA ASP A 421 1.13 15.85 -5.30
C ASP A 421 0.58 16.36 -6.64
N GLN A 422 0.11 17.56 -6.67
CA GLN A 422 -0.78 17.99 -7.72
C GLN A 422 -0.10 18.77 -8.85
N MET A 423 1.12 19.27 -8.61
CA MET A 423 1.75 20.13 -9.59
C MET A 423 3.24 19.85 -9.75
N THR A 424 3.61 19.43 -10.94
CA THR A 424 5.01 19.30 -11.35
C THR A 424 5.51 20.59 -12.00
N ALA A 425 6.82 20.72 -12.14
CA ALA A 425 7.40 21.81 -12.92
C ALA A 425 6.87 21.87 -14.38
N LYS A 426 6.53 20.70 -14.94
CA LYS A 426 5.90 20.62 -16.28
C LYS A 426 4.48 21.17 -16.28
N GLU A 427 3.78 21.00 -15.19
CA GLU A 427 2.42 21.52 -14.98
C GLU A 427 2.40 23.02 -14.82
N LEU A 428 3.43 23.58 -14.22
CA LEU A 428 3.63 25.04 -14.12
C LEU A 428 4.07 25.71 -15.41
N HIS A 429 4.54 24.93 -16.42
CA HIS A 429 5.12 25.46 -17.62
C HIS A 429 4.30 26.54 -18.32
N PRO A 430 3.01 26.39 -18.60
CA PRO A 430 2.24 27.44 -19.27
C PRO A 430 2.17 28.73 -18.47
N LEU A 431 2.29 28.63 -17.15
CA LEU A 431 2.23 29.77 -16.22
C LEU A 431 3.56 30.50 -16.08
N ILE A 432 4.67 29.77 -16.27
CA ILE A 432 6.03 30.30 -16.10
C ILE A 432 6.84 30.34 -17.40
N LYS A 433 6.19 30.11 -18.54
CA LYS A 433 6.84 30.16 -19.86
C LYS A 433 7.49 31.50 -20.09
N GLY A 434 8.79 31.47 -20.44
CA GLY A 434 9.59 32.67 -20.62
C GLY A 434 10.36 33.12 -19.35
N ASP A 435 10.11 32.52 -18.19
CA ASP A 435 10.98 32.70 -17.03
C ASP A 435 12.15 31.70 -17.10
N LYS A 436 13.32 32.20 -17.46
CA LYS A 436 14.54 31.40 -17.65
C LYS A 436 14.93 30.57 -16.43
N ARG A 437 14.50 30.95 -15.22
CA ARG A 437 14.76 30.21 -14.00
C ARG A 437 14.08 28.84 -13.99
N PHE A 438 12.98 28.71 -14.69
CA PHE A 438 12.14 27.50 -14.69
C PHE A 438 12.12 26.77 -16.06
N GLU A 439 12.72 27.35 -17.08
CA GLU A 439 12.67 26.80 -18.45
C GLU A 439 13.22 25.37 -18.55
N HIS A 440 14.23 25.03 -17.71
CA HIS A 440 14.79 23.68 -17.66
C HIS A 440 13.82 22.61 -17.10
N LEU A 441 12.75 23.01 -16.43
CA LEU A 441 11.73 22.12 -15.88
C LEU A 441 10.69 21.72 -16.91
N ILE A 442 10.71 22.34 -18.07
CA ILE A 442 9.63 22.35 -19.03
C ILE A 442 9.84 21.38 -20.19
N THR A 443 11.06 20.95 -20.44
CA THR A 443 11.39 20.08 -21.57
C THR A 443 10.64 18.76 -21.54
N GLY A 444 9.89 18.48 -22.59
CA GLY A 444 9.28 17.17 -22.85
C GLY A 444 7.82 16.95 -22.42
N ALA A 445 7.12 17.99 -21.96
CA ALA A 445 5.68 17.85 -21.68
C ALA A 445 4.85 18.03 -22.99
N SER A 446 3.83 17.19 -23.19
CA SER A 446 2.89 17.36 -24.31
C SER A 446 2.05 18.63 -24.12
N GLU A 447 1.62 19.26 -25.23
CA GLU A 447 0.81 20.48 -25.19
C GLU A 447 -0.55 20.28 -24.48
N ASN A 448 -1.18 19.11 -24.66
CA ASN A 448 -2.44 18.79 -23.97
C ASN A 448 -2.25 18.66 -22.45
N TYR A 449 -1.13 18.08 -22.03
CA TYR A 449 -0.78 17.96 -20.60
C TYR A 449 -0.51 19.33 -19.99
N LYS A 450 0.26 20.16 -20.68
CA LYS A 450 0.55 21.54 -20.28
C LYS A 450 -0.72 22.37 -20.11
N LYS A 451 -1.65 22.30 -21.08
CA LYS A 451 -2.92 23.05 -21.05
C LYS A 451 -3.78 22.65 -19.87
N ARG A 452 -4.04 21.36 -19.69
CA ARG A 452 -4.89 20.85 -18.59
C ARG A 452 -4.34 21.22 -17.21
N ARG A 453 -3.04 21.19 -17.05
CA ARG A 453 -2.40 21.49 -15.76
C ARG A 453 -2.24 22.97 -15.50
N ALA A 454 -2.15 23.79 -16.55
CA ALA A 454 -2.21 25.23 -16.41
C ALA A 454 -3.57 25.70 -15.88
N GLU A 455 -4.66 25.11 -16.38
CA GLU A 455 -6.01 25.40 -15.91
C GLU A 455 -6.17 25.08 -14.40
N ILE A 456 -5.61 23.93 -13.95
CA ILE A 456 -5.61 23.55 -12.54
C ILE A 456 -4.74 24.50 -11.72
N ALA A 457 -3.56 24.85 -12.24
CA ALA A 457 -2.63 25.75 -11.57
C ALA A 457 -3.21 27.16 -11.39
N GLU A 458 -3.88 27.65 -12.41
CA GLU A 458 -4.52 28.98 -12.39
C GLU A 458 -5.67 29.04 -11.37
N SER A 459 -6.48 28.00 -11.31
CA SER A 459 -7.59 27.94 -10.35
C SER A 459 -7.13 27.79 -8.89
N ALA A 460 -6.10 26.96 -8.66
CA ALA A 460 -5.65 26.63 -7.30
C ALA A 460 -4.59 27.59 -6.74
N TYR A 461 -3.74 28.18 -7.62
CA TYR A 461 -2.54 28.90 -7.20
C TYR A 461 -2.27 30.20 -7.99
N GLY A 462 -3.28 30.76 -8.66
CA GLY A 462 -3.14 31.89 -9.58
C GLY A 462 -2.37 33.08 -9.01
N GLN A 463 -2.59 33.46 -7.77
CA GLN A 463 -1.91 34.59 -7.14
C GLN A 463 -0.38 34.39 -7.00
N LYS A 464 0.07 33.18 -6.69
CA LYS A 464 1.51 32.88 -6.52
C LYS A 464 2.26 32.78 -7.83
N VAL A 465 1.60 32.23 -8.87
CA VAL A 465 2.17 32.14 -10.19
C VAL A 465 2.31 33.51 -10.84
N GLU A 466 1.41 34.43 -10.58
CA GLU A 466 1.48 35.80 -11.05
C GLU A 466 2.67 36.56 -10.44
N VAL A 467 2.97 36.33 -9.17
CA VAL A 467 4.16 36.92 -8.51
C VAL A 467 5.46 36.42 -9.16
N LEU A 468 5.51 35.14 -9.54
CA LEU A 468 6.69 34.59 -10.23
C LEU A 468 6.85 35.12 -11.66
N ARG A 469 5.77 35.51 -12.33
CA ARG A 469 5.81 36.12 -13.67
C ARG A 469 6.27 37.60 -13.65
N LYS A 470 6.02 38.30 -12.55
CA LYS A 470 6.32 39.76 -12.41
C LYS A 470 7.73 40.04 -11.93
N LYS A 471 8.49 39.04 -11.48
CA LYS A 471 9.88 39.13 -11.07
C LYS A 471 10.84 38.66 -12.15
#